data_ac614a0005063d546d0d1b7377b6f899
#
_entry.id   ac614a0005063d546d0d1b7377b6f899
#
_cell.length_a   1.000
_cell.length_b   1.000
_cell.length_c   1.000
_cell.angle_alpha   90.00
_cell.angle_beta   90.00
_cell.angle_gamma   90.00
#
_symmetry.space_group_name_H-M   'P 1'
#
loop_
_entity.id
_entity.type
_entity.pdbx_description
1 polymer ?
#
loop_
_entity_poly.entity_id
_entity_poly.type
_entity_poly.pdbx_seq_one_letter_code
_entity_poly.pdbx_strand_id
1 'polypeptide(L)'
;MYQFPIGVVVESFRKEIHEAIQEASKLGLDGIQMYGTRGDFVPEKFTAERRRELLNFAKDNGVKFSAICGDFGHGFMSVESNKIYVERSKRVVDLALEMETNIITTHIGVVPEDKTSERY
;
A
#
# COMPACT_ATOMS: atom_id res chain seq x y z
N MET A 1 6.05 -21.01 17.52
CA MET A 1 5.60 -20.66 16.16
C MET A 1 4.39 -19.78 16.29
N TYR A 2 4.38 -18.66 15.61
CA TYR A 2 3.24 -17.75 15.62
C TYR A 2 2.07 -18.37 14.84
N GLN A 3 0.85 -18.19 15.35
CA GLN A 3 -0.37 -18.73 14.73
C GLN A 3 -1.09 -17.67 13.87
N PHE A 4 -0.45 -16.54 13.58
CA PHE A 4 -0.99 -15.47 12.78
C PHE A 4 -0.03 -15.14 11.62
N PRO A 5 -0.57 -14.71 10.46
CA PRO A 5 0.27 -14.35 9.33
C PRO A 5 1.10 -13.10 9.61
N ILE A 6 2.33 -13.11 9.13
CA ILE A 6 3.25 -11.97 9.26
C ILE A 6 3.56 -11.43 7.87
N GLY A 7 3.49 -10.11 7.73
CA GLY A 7 3.83 -9.40 6.51
C GLY A 7 4.86 -8.31 6.73
N VAL A 8 5.33 -7.74 5.62
CA VAL A 8 6.32 -6.67 5.61
C VAL A 8 5.96 -5.59 4.58
N VAL A 9 6.33 -4.35 4.85
CA VAL A 9 6.32 -3.29 3.85
C VAL A 9 7.54 -3.48 2.94
N VAL A 10 7.31 -3.75 1.66
CA VAL A 10 8.39 -4.16 0.73
C VAL A 10 9.48 -3.11 0.56
N GLU A 11 9.13 -1.83 0.67
CA GLU A 11 10.08 -0.73 0.59
C GLU A 11 11.14 -0.76 1.73
N SER A 12 10.84 -1.46 2.83
CA SER A 12 11.78 -1.65 3.93
C SER A 12 13.01 -2.45 3.54
N PHE A 13 12.93 -3.29 2.52
CA PHE A 13 14.07 -4.04 1.99
C PHE A 13 15.04 -3.15 1.20
N ARG A 14 14.61 -1.96 0.75
CA ARG A 14 15.41 -1.05 -0.11
C ARG A 14 15.96 -1.73 -1.36
N LYS A 15 15.15 -2.62 -1.94
CA LYS A 15 15.45 -3.40 -3.14
C LYS A 15 14.40 -3.16 -4.21
N GLU A 16 14.69 -3.59 -5.42
CA GLU A 16 13.69 -3.68 -6.47
C GLU A 16 12.56 -4.63 -6.03
N ILE A 17 11.34 -4.42 -6.55
CA ILE A 17 10.14 -5.09 -6.03
C ILE A 17 10.19 -6.62 -6.13
N HIS A 18 10.72 -7.17 -7.22
CA HIS A 18 10.82 -8.62 -7.39
C HIS A 18 11.85 -9.22 -6.41
N GLU A 19 12.98 -8.55 -6.21
CA GLU A 19 13.96 -8.95 -5.20
C GLU A 19 13.37 -8.87 -3.79
N ALA A 20 12.60 -7.83 -3.49
CA ALA A 20 11.95 -7.67 -2.19
C ALA A 20 10.93 -8.78 -1.92
N ILE A 21 10.16 -9.19 -2.93
CA ILE A 21 9.23 -10.33 -2.84
C ILE A 21 9.99 -11.63 -2.57
N GLN A 22 11.10 -11.86 -3.27
CA GLN A 22 11.93 -13.04 -3.04
C GLN A 22 12.53 -13.06 -1.62
N GLU A 23 12.98 -11.91 -1.11
CA GLU A 23 13.46 -11.82 0.28
C GLU A 23 12.36 -12.09 1.30
N ALA A 24 11.16 -11.55 1.09
CA ALA A 24 10.00 -11.85 1.92
C ALA A 24 9.71 -13.36 1.95
N SER A 25 9.73 -14.00 0.79
CA SER A 25 9.56 -15.45 0.65
C SER A 25 10.64 -16.23 1.40
N LYS A 26 11.91 -15.88 1.25
CA LYS A 26 13.03 -16.53 1.94
C LYS A 26 12.94 -16.41 3.46
N LEU A 27 12.42 -15.29 3.96
CA LEU A 27 12.19 -15.08 5.39
C LEU A 27 10.95 -15.81 5.92
N GLY A 28 10.19 -16.47 5.06
CA GLY A 28 8.96 -17.18 5.44
C GLY A 28 7.80 -16.24 5.78
N LEU A 29 7.77 -15.05 5.19
CA LEU A 29 6.69 -14.10 5.40
C LEU A 29 5.46 -14.46 4.55
N ASP A 30 4.28 -14.25 5.10
CA ASP A 30 3.02 -14.60 4.46
C ASP A 30 2.53 -13.52 3.49
N GLY A 31 2.88 -12.28 3.76
CA GLY A 31 2.33 -11.15 3.01
C GLY A 31 3.27 -9.96 2.88
N ILE A 32 2.95 -9.13 1.92
CA ILE A 32 3.65 -7.88 1.65
C ILE A 32 2.64 -6.73 1.54
N GLN A 33 3.08 -5.55 1.94
CA GLN A 33 2.41 -4.30 1.68
C GLN A 33 3.30 -3.45 0.78
N MET A 34 2.73 -2.80 -0.22
CA MET A 34 3.43 -1.84 -1.08
C MET A 34 2.70 -0.51 -1.10
N TYR A 35 3.42 0.57 -1.44
CA TYR A 35 2.81 1.88 -1.67
C TYR A 35 2.14 1.93 -3.04
N GLY A 36 0.85 2.25 -3.07
CA GLY A 36 0.10 2.56 -4.30
C GLY A 36 0.05 4.06 -4.64
N THR A 37 0.82 4.89 -3.92
CA THR A 37 0.71 6.35 -3.98
C THR A 37 1.96 7.04 -4.50
N ARG A 38 3.01 6.30 -4.79
CA ARG A 38 4.31 6.86 -5.23
C ARG A 38 5.03 5.97 -6.23
N GLY A 39 5.98 6.56 -6.94
CA GLY A 39 6.83 5.86 -7.89
C GLY A 39 6.05 5.28 -9.07
N ASP A 40 6.50 4.12 -9.53
CA ASP A 40 5.93 3.42 -10.68
C ASP A 40 4.68 2.59 -10.36
N PHE A 41 4.32 2.50 -9.08
CA PHE A 41 3.16 1.75 -8.60
C PHE A 41 1.91 2.59 -8.40
N VAL A 42 1.97 3.90 -8.71
CA VAL A 42 0.76 4.71 -8.77
C VAL A 42 -0.19 4.15 -9.83
N PRO A 43 -1.51 4.14 -9.59
CA PRO A 43 -2.47 3.51 -10.51
C PRO A 43 -2.36 3.98 -11.95
N GLU A 44 -1.95 5.22 -12.19
CA GLU A 44 -1.82 5.81 -13.52
C GLU A 44 -0.61 5.26 -14.33
N LYS A 45 0.42 4.78 -13.66
CA LYS A 45 1.65 4.25 -14.28
C LYS A 45 1.73 2.73 -14.23
N PHE A 46 1.10 2.14 -13.24
CA PHE A 46 1.11 0.71 -13.00
C PHE A 46 0.05 0.04 -13.88
N THR A 47 0.45 -0.35 -15.08
CA THR A 47 -0.46 -0.92 -16.09
C THR A 47 -1.07 -2.25 -15.63
N ALA A 48 -2.24 -2.60 -16.16
CA ALA A 48 -2.93 -3.85 -15.84
C ALA A 48 -2.06 -5.09 -16.12
N GLU A 49 -1.24 -5.06 -17.17
CA GLU A 49 -0.29 -6.12 -17.48
C GLU A 49 0.78 -6.29 -16.40
N ARG A 50 1.41 -5.19 -15.98
CA ARG A 50 2.41 -5.19 -14.92
C ARG A 50 1.81 -5.59 -13.56
N ARG A 51 0.56 -5.20 -13.25
CA ARG A 51 -0.16 -5.62 -12.04
C ARG A 51 -0.33 -7.13 -12.02
N ARG A 52 -0.78 -7.70 -13.12
CA ARG A 52 -0.98 -9.14 -13.26
C ARG A 52 0.34 -9.91 -13.16
N GLU A 53 1.38 -9.42 -13.82
CA GLU A 53 2.72 -10.00 -13.74
C GLU A 53 3.22 -10.03 -12.31
N LEU A 54 3.17 -8.90 -11.61
CA LEU A 54 3.66 -8.79 -10.24
C LEU A 54 2.84 -9.64 -9.26
N LEU A 55 1.52 -9.68 -9.43
CA LEU A 55 0.64 -10.52 -8.64
C LEU A 55 0.98 -12.01 -8.79
N ASN A 56 1.17 -12.46 -10.03
CA ASN A 56 1.57 -13.84 -10.31
C ASN A 56 2.95 -14.15 -9.74
N PHE A 57 3.90 -13.23 -9.88
CA PHE A 57 5.24 -13.38 -9.32
C PHE A 57 5.19 -13.55 -7.80
N ALA A 58 4.40 -12.75 -7.10
CA ALA A 58 4.22 -12.89 -5.65
C ALA A 58 3.62 -14.26 -5.29
N LYS A 59 2.58 -14.70 -6.00
CA LYS A 59 1.96 -16.02 -5.80
C LYS A 59 2.94 -17.16 -6.03
N ASP A 60 3.75 -17.10 -7.08
CA ASP A 60 4.76 -18.10 -7.39
C ASP A 60 5.85 -18.19 -6.30
N ASN A 61 6.08 -17.10 -5.58
CA ASN A 61 6.98 -17.07 -4.43
C ASN A 61 6.27 -17.36 -3.08
N GLY A 62 5.00 -17.73 -3.09
CA GLY A 62 4.24 -18.07 -1.89
C GLY A 62 3.89 -16.88 -1.00
N VAL A 63 3.89 -15.67 -1.55
CA VAL A 63 3.62 -14.41 -0.84
C VAL A 63 2.38 -13.75 -1.44
N LYS A 64 1.54 -13.14 -0.62
CA LYS A 64 0.36 -12.39 -1.07
C LYS A 64 0.48 -10.91 -0.77
N PHE A 65 -0.24 -10.09 -1.52
CA PHE A 65 -0.43 -8.69 -1.13
C PHE A 65 -1.40 -8.62 0.04
N SER A 66 -0.90 -8.28 1.21
CA SER A 66 -1.70 -8.18 2.43
C SER A 66 -2.41 -6.82 2.53
N ALA A 67 -1.82 -5.77 1.98
CA ALA A 67 -2.39 -4.43 1.93
C ALA A 67 -1.73 -3.59 0.84
N ILE A 68 -2.43 -2.53 0.41
CA ILE A 68 -1.85 -1.43 -0.37
C ILE A 68 -1.82 -0.17 0.51
N CYS A 69 -0.68 0.49 0.57
CA CYS A 69 -0.59 1.78 1.25
C CYS A 69 -1.14 2.89 0.36
N GLY A 70 -2.23 3.48 0.81
CA GLY A 70 -2.93 4.60 0.16
C GLY A 70 -2.58 5.97 0.78
N ASP A 71 -1.48 6.05 1.50
CA ASP A 71 -1.05 7.28 2.14
C ASP A 71 -0.31 8.20 1.15
N PHE A 72 -0.87 9.38 0.93
CA PHE A 72 -0.31 10.42 0.08
C PHE A 72 0.66 11.37 0.82
N GLY A 73 1.00 11.08 2.07
CA GLY A 73 1.80 11.97 2.92
C GLY A 73 1.03 13.15 3.51
N HIS A 74 -0.27 13.21 3.28
CA HIS A 74 -1.19 14.22 3.79
C HIS A 74 -2.40 13.54 4.42
N GLY A 75 -2.90 14.08 5.52
CA GLY A 75 -4.18 13.62 6.04
C GLY A 75 -5.35 14.16 5.22
N PHE A 76 -6.55 13.83 5.65
CA PHE A 76 -7.80 14.26 5.02
C PHE A 76 -8.41 15.50 5.71
N MET A 77 -7.60 16.28 6.40
CA MET A 77 -8.08 17.45 7.17
C MET A 77 -8.30 18.70 6.31
N SER A 78 -7.73 18.75 5.11
CA SER A 78 -7.89 19.90 4.20
C SER A 78 -9.07 19.67 3.26
N VAL A 79 -10.15 20.43 3.45
CA VAL A 79 -11.35 20.37 2.60
C VAL A 79 -11.02 20.64 1.14
N GLU A 80 -10.10 21.59 0.87
CA GLU A 80 -9.70 21.96 -0.48
C GLU A 80 -8.97 20.82 -1.18
N SER A 81 -8.02 20.18 -0.50
CA SER A 81 -7.22 19.09 -1.04
C SER A 81 -8.01 17.78 -1.14
N ASN A 82 -9.03 17.59 -0.31
CA ASN A 82 -9.76 16.33 -0.23
C ASN A 82 -10.40 15.92 -1.55
N LYS A 83 -10.88 16.85 -2.36
CA LYS A 83 -11.45 16.51 -3.67
C LYS A 83 -10.50 15.71 -4.53
N ILE A 84 -9.23 16.13 -4.56
CA ILE A 84 -8.17 15.46 -5.34
C ILE A 84 -7.80 14.11 -4.69
N TYR A 85 -7.58 14.12 -3.37
CA TYR A 85 -7.13 12.90 -2.68
C TYR A 85 -8.20 11.83 -2.59
N VAL A 86 -9.48 12.18 -2.51
CA VAL A 86 -10.59 11.22 -2.58
C VAL A 86 -10.62 10.52 -3.93
N GLU A 87 -10.50 11.25 -5.03
CA GLU A 87 -10.46 10.64 -6.37
C GLU A 87 -9.21 9.76 -6.57
N ARG A 88 -8.06 10.20 -6.08
CA ARG A 88 -6.84 9.37 -6.10
C ARG A 88 -6.98 8.13 -5.23
N SER A 89 -7.61 8.23 -4.06
CA SER A 89 -7.86 7.11 -3.17
C SER A 89 -8.77 6.06 -3.81
N LYS A 90 -9.80 6.46 -4.56
CA LYS A 90 -10.65 5.52 -5.32
C LYS A 90 -9.82 4.66 -6.28
N ARG A 91 -8.85 5.26 -6.98
CA ARG A 91 -7.95 4.50 -7.87
C ARG A 91 -7.04 3.55 -7.11
N VAL A 92 -6.64 3.89 -5.89
CA VAL A 92 -5.89 2.98 -5.01
C VAL A 92 -6.79 1.82 -4.55
N VAL A 93 -8.09 2.07 -4.33
CA VAL A 93 -9.06 1.00 -4.04
C VAL A 93 -9.14 0.01 -5.20
N ASP A 94 -9.27 0.51 -6.43
CA ASP A 94 -9.30 -0.34 -7.61
C ASP A 94 -7.99 -1.15 -7.76
N LEU A 95 -6.84 -0.51 -7.55
CA LEU A 95 -5.55 -1.19 -7.52
C LEU A 95 -5.51 -2.30 -6.47
N ALA A 96 -5.98 -2.05 -5.25
CA ALA A 96 -6.00 -3.05 -4.20
C ALA A 96 -6.83 -4.28 -4.59
N LEU A 97 -8.00 -4.07 -5.21
CA LEU A 97 -8.83 -5.16 -5.71
C LEU A 97 -8.12 -5.98 -6.79
N GLU A 98 -7.43 -5.32 -7.73
CA GLU A 98 -6.65 -6.01 -8.76
C GLU A 98 -5.44 -6.78 -8.18
N MET A 99 -4.87 -6.30 -7.06
CA MET A 99 -3.80 -6.99 -6.33
C MET A 99 -4.34 -8.02 -5.32
N GLU A 100 -5.64 -8.33 -5.39
CA GLU A 100 -6.32 -9.33 -4.56
C GLU A 100 -6.21 -9.07 -3.05
N THR A 101 -6.21 -7.81 -2.64
CA THR A 101 -6.32 -7.42 -1.23
C THR A 101 -7.49 -6.48 -1.00
N ASN A 102 -8.10 -6.58 0.17
CA ASN A 102 -9.19 -5.72 0.62
C ASN A 102 -8.77 -4.74 1.72
N ILE A 103 -7.46 -4.59 1.93
CA ILE A 103 -6.92 -3.71 2.96
C ILE A 103 -6.14 -2.57 2.31
N ILE A 104 -6.51 -1.35 2.69
CA ILE A 104 -5.76 -0.13 2.38
C ILE A 104 -5.37 0.53 3.68
N THR A 105 -4.09 0.85 3.82
CA THR A 105 -3.57 1.60 4.96
C THR A 105 -3.42 3.07 4.60
N THR A 106 -3.80 3.95 5.50
CA THR A 106 -3.63 5.40 5.36
C THR A 106 -3.59 6.06 6.72
N HIS A 107 -3.44 7.36 6.77
CA HIS A 107 -3.60 8.13 8.00
C HIS A 107 -4.51 9.34 7.78
N ILE A 108 -5.18 9.78 8.84
CA ILE A 108 -6.12 10.90 8.78
C ILE A 108 -5.43 12.27 8.86
N GLY A 109 -4.20 12.31 9.29
CA GLY A 109 -3.42 13.52 9.55
C GLY A 109 -2.89 13.56 10.98
N VAL A 110 -2.29 14.68 11.33
CA VAL A 110 -1.76 14.91 12.69
C VAL A 110 -2.85 15.50 13.55
N VAL A 111 -3.15 14.87 14.68
CA VAL A 111 -4.04 15.41 15.69
C VAL A 111 -3.28 16.50 16.44
N PRO A 112 -3.77 17.77 16.49
CA PRO A 112 -3.10 18.83 17.20
C PRO A 112 -3.01 18.53 18.72
N GLU A 113 -1.92 18.96 19.36
CA GLU A 113 -1.80 18.88 20.82
C GLU A 113 -2.79 19.85 21.52
N ASP A 114 -3.03 21.01 20.90
CA ASP A 114 -3.98 22.00 21.39
C ASP A 114 -5.42 21.55 21.10
N LYS A 115 -6.10 21.14 22.15
CA LYS A 115 -7.51 20.70 22.12
C LYS A 115 -8.51 21.81 21.77
N THR A 116 -8.08 23.07 21.80
CA THR A 116 -8.91 24.23 21.42
C THR A 116 -8.77 24.57 19.95
N SER A 117 -7.84 23.93 19.23
CA SER A 117 -7.65 24.10 17.81
C SER A 117 -8.86 23.62 17.02
N GLU A 118 -9.27 24.36 16.00
CA GLU A 118 -10.32 23.95 15.06
C GLU A 118 -10.01 22.59 14.38
N ARG A 119 -8.74 22.21 14.32
CA ARG A 119 -8.29 20.94 13.75
C ARG A 119 -8.37 19.76 14.70
N TYR A 120 -8.58 20.03 15.99
CA TYR A 120 -8.73 18.97 16.99
C TYR A 120 -10.10 18.31 16.88
#